data_5574f38ef0ef433e7e48278fe3e5c383
#
_entry.id   5574f38ef0ef433e7e48278fe3e5c383
#
_cell.length_a   1.000
_cell.length_b   1.000
_cell.length_c   1.000
_cell.angle_alpha   90.00
_cell.angle_beta   90.00
_cell.angle_gamma   90.00
#
_symmetry.space_group_name_H-M   'P 1'
#
loop_
_entity.id
_entity.type
_entity.pdbx_description
1 polymer ?
#
loop_
_entity_poly.entity_id
_entity_poly.type
_entity_poly.pdbx_seq_one_letter_code
_entity_poly.pdbx_strand_id
1 'polypeptide(L)'
;MLVNVLIAVGFLAQSLRPAARQPGPPARSRRRGRRREPEAGISPIVWWQLFWTVAVGLDLWMLLLSGTRGAIIGLGAGLIAFAVGYALWGQVERIRTAAKYLIVALALVVVLFASARNTSPFQAVCDSSVVVSRLCSIGADDVSVKGRIASWSAGLRGFLSRPVLGWGPENYIIASGRHFSSESGVAETFDQAHNKLVEELTTKGLIGFLAYMSLWVLMATAVIRRVRVKDLDAGEQLFLMFVGAAMAAYFVQNLFLFDTPATFLQFVILLGFAAHLEMTSDSPMVLPSWARRLVAIPFRPSASASGAPASAAGGVAIAESPPAIAVGAVAMAVTALVATSVVQLNYRPFQAAREIVQIANMDDWSGVAAQFDKSIDTFRPLANYPRFIFITTVAGNWGALTEDERVAAIKMAERVAEDAFDAEPELWRVYAALGALYQTASEDDPAYLERARLNVAKAVELAPETALVLAVEERQRTVEEAAESARDGGSAE
;
A
#
# COMPACT_ATOMS: atom_id res chain seq x y z
N MET A 1 -8.11 1.96 7.74
CA MET A 1 -9.49 1.67 8.18
C MET A 1 -9.66 0.20 8.56
N LEU A 2 -9.55 -0.76 7.65
CA LEU A 2 -9.81 -2.18 7.90
C LEU A 2 -9.08 -2.76 9.12
N VAL A 3 -7.75 -2.61 9.19
CA VAL A 3 -6.94 -3.04 10.33
C VAL A 3 -7.38 -2.33 11.61
N ASN A 4 -7.66 -1.03 11.51
CA ASN A 4 -8.09 -0.23 12.65
C ASN A 4 -9.42 -0.71 13.22
N VAL A 5 -10.42 -1.04 12.36
CA VAL A 5 -11.70 -1.63 12.81
C VAL A 5 -11.44 -2.84 13.70
N LEU A 6 -10.67 -3.81 13.22
CA LEU A 6 -10.45 -5.07 13.92
C LEU A 6 -9.64 -4.88 15.21
N ILE A 7 -8.62 -4.05 15.20
CA ILE A 7 -7.84 -3.71 16.40
C ILE A 7 -8.69 -2.94 17.42
N ALA A 8 -9.50 -1.96 16.97
CA ALA A 8 -10.42 -1.21 17.84
C ALA A 8 -11.47 -2.10 18.47
N VAL A 9 -12.05 -3.05 17.72
CA VAL A 9 -12.96 -4.07 18.26
C VAL A 9 -12.25 -4.94 19.30
N GLY A 10 -10.98 -5.30 19.08
CA GLY A 10 -10.16 -6.02 20.04
C GLY A 10 -10.00 -5.26 21.36
N PHE A 11 -9.67 -3.98 21.33
CA PHE A 11 -9.57 -3.15 22.54
C PHE A 11 -10.92 -2.93 23.22
N LEU A 12 -11.97 -2.72 22.44
CA LEU A 12 -13.33 -2.60 22.99
C LEU A 12 -13.75 -3.89 23.71
N ALA A 13 -13.56 -5.04 23.06
CA ALA A 13 -13.89 -6.34 23.63
C ALA A 13 -13.09 -6.65 24.91
N GLN A 14 -11.82 -6.23 24.97
CA GLN A 14 -11.00 -6.34 26.17
C GLN A 14 -11.53 -5.45 27.31
N SER A 15 -11.97 -4.23 27.01
CA SER A 15 -12.48 -3.28 28.00
C SER A 15 -13.86 -3.63 28.57
N LEU A 16 -14.66 -4.42 27.85
CA LEU A 16 -15.99 -4.87 28.28
C LEU A 16 -15.96 -6.03 29.29
N ARG A 17 -14.78 -6.58 29.56
CA ARG A 17 -14.67 -7.67 30.56
C ARG A 17 -14.77 -7.15 31.97
N PRO A 18 -15.53 -7.83 32.85
CA PRO A 18 -15.47 -7.52 34.26
C PRO A 18 -14.04 -7.73 34.77
N ALA A 19 -13.50 -6.73 35.45
CA ALA A 19 -12.21 -6.87 36.12
C ALA A 19 -12.25 -8.12 37.00
N ALA A 20 -11.30 -9.05 36.80
CA ALA A 20 -11.17 -10.20 37.66
C ALA A 20 -11.09 -9.70 39.08
N ARG A 21 -11.99 -10.18 39.98
CA ARG A 21 -11.97 -9.82 41.39
C ARG A 21 -10.60 -10.16 41.91
N GLN A 22 -9.75 -9.13 42.11
CA GLN A 22 -8.54 -9.34 42.87
C GLN A 22 -8.94 -9.90 44.24
N PRO A 23 -8.31 -10.97 44.73
CA PRO A 23 -8.54 -11.43 46.08
C PRO A 23 -8.31 -10.24 47.03
N GLY A 24 -9.36 -9.83 47.70
CA GLY A 24 -9.30 -8.70 48.62
C GLY A 24 -8.20 -8.94 49.65
N PRO A 25 -7.44 -7.94 50.10
CA PRO A 25 -6.45 -8.10 51.13
C PRO A 25 -7.08 -8.73 52.38
N PRO A 26 -6.40 -9.61 53.11
CA PRO A 26 -6.97 -10.28 54.27
C PRO A 26 -7.50 -9.25 55.26
N ALA A 27 -8.70 -9.52 55.80
CA ALA A 27 -9.43 -8.63 56.62
C ALA A 27 -8.62 -8.21 57.88
N ARG A 28 -7.90 -7.10 57.78
CA ARG A 28 -7.32 -6.42 58.94
C ARG A 28 -8.24 -5.28 59.34
N SER A 29 -8.75 -5.42 60.55
CA SER A 29 -9.42 -4.45 61.45
C SER A 29 -10.04 -3.19 60.82
N ARG A 30 -11.40 -3.20 60.81
CA ARG A 30 -12.22 -2.03 60.55
C ARG A 30 -11.93 -0.90 61.54
N ARG A 31 -11.05 0.03 61.20
CA ARG A 31 -11.15 1.39 61.73
C ARG A 31 -12.23 2.13 60.94
N ARG A 32 -13.28 2.63 61.63
CA ARG A 32 -14.33 3.51 61.08
C ARG A 32 -13.66 4.77 60.46
N GLY A 33 -13.31 4.71 59.22
CA GLY A 33 -13.00 5.86 58.37
C GLY A 33 -14.27 6.31 57.64
N ARG A 34 -14.58 7.59 57.63
CA ARG A 34 -15.66 8.26 56.90
C ARG A 34 -15.71 7.67 55.47
N ARG A 35 -16.87 7.09 55.09
CA ARG A 35 -17.20 6.78 53.70
C ARG A 35 -17.10 8.14 52.97
N ARG A 36 -16.09 8.29 52.10
CA ARG A 36 -16.19 9.26 51.00
C ARG A 36 -17.23 8.71 50.07
N GLU A 37 -18.30 9.49 49.85
CA GLU A 37 -19.24 9.21 48.77
C GLU A 37 -18.46 9.20 47.47
N PRO A 38 -18.72 8.26 46.56
CA PRO A 38 -18.04 8.28 45.23
C PRO A 38 -18.50 9.56 44.51
N GLU A 39 -17.57 10.39 44.15
CA GLU A 39 -17.83 11.50 43.24
C GLU A 39 -18.55 10.95 42.02
N ALA A 40 -19.65 11.60 41.63
CA ALA A 40 -20.53 11.22 40.53
C ALA A 40 -19.88 11.53 39.15
N GLY A 41 -18.63 11.08 38.96
CA GLY A 41 -17.93 11.18 37.70
C GLY A 41 -18.07 9.86 36.91
N ILE A 42 -18.22 9.97 35.58
CA ILE A 42 -18.18 8.81 34.67
C ILE A 42 -16.82 8.14 34.84
N SER A 43 -16.82 6.82 35.08
CA SER A 43 -15.56 6.08 35.28
C SER A 43 -14.66 6.15 34.03
N PRO A 44 -13.33 6.21 34.18
CA PRO A 44 -12.39 6.24 33.03
C PRO A 44 -12.60 5.09 32.05
N ILE A 45 -13.10 3.94 32.53
CA ILE A 45 -13.37 2.76 31.71
C ILE A 45 -14.53 3.01 30.72
N VAL A 46 -15.54 3.80 31.12
CA VAL A 46 -16.68 4.14 30.24
C VAL A 46 -16.22 5.08 29.13
N TRP A 47 -15.37 6.06 29.45
CA TRP A 47 -14.76 6.92 28.41
C TRP A 47 -13.93 6.13 27.42
N TRP A 48 -13.16 5.14 27.88
CA TRP A 48 -12.37 4.25 27.02
C TRP A 48 -13.24 3.38 26.11
N GLN A 49 -14.35 2.83 26.65
CA GLN A 49 -15.32 2.07 25.86
C GLN A 49 -16.02 2.95 24.82
N LEU A 50 -16.42 4.16 25.20
CA LEU A 50 -17.05 5.12 24.30
C LEU A 50 -16.08 5.48 23.14
N PHE A 51 -14.83 5.77 23.48
CA PHE A 51 -13.79 6.09 22.49
C PHE A 51 -13.67 4.98 21.42
N TRP A 52 -13.50 3.73 21.85
CA TRP A 52 -13.37 2.62 20.91
C TRP A 52 -14.66 2.33 20.15
N THR A 53 -15.82 2.50 20.76
CA THR A 53 -17.10 2.35 20.07
C THR A 53 -17.26 3.38 18.95
N VAL A 54 -16.94 4.64 19.24
CA VAL A 54 -16.97 5.71 18.23
C VAL A 54 -15.93 5.45 17.13
N ALA A 55 -14.72 5.03 17.50
CA ALA A 55 -13.67 4.70 16.53
C ALA A 55 -14.10 3.58 15.56
N VAL A 56 -14.67 2.49 16.09
CA VAL A 56 -15.22 1.39 15.26
C VAL A 56 -16.34 1.91 14.34
N GLY A 57 -17.25 2.72 14.87
CA GLY A 57 -18.36 3.28 14.09
C GLY A 57 -17.87 4.18 12.94
N LEU A 58 -16.91 5.06 13.23
CA LEU A 58 -16.31 5.95 12.22
C LEU A 58 -15.52 5.16 11.16
N ASP A 59 -14.70 4.21 11.58
CA ASP A 59 -13.93 3.40 10.64
C ASP A 59 -14.81 2.56 9.72
N LEU A 60 -15.89 1.96 10.25
CA LEU A 60 -16.87 1.23 9.44
C LEU A 60 -17.63 2.15 8.48
N TRP A 61 -18.04 3.33 8.97
CA TRP A 61 -18.69 4.34 8.14
C TRP A 61 -17.80 4.76 6.98
N MET A 62 -16.53 5.09 7.25
CA MET A 62 -15.56 5.47 6.22
C MET A 62 -15.21 4.31 5.28
N LEU A 63 -15.19 3.06 5.78
CA LEU A 63 -15.00 1.87 4.96
C LEU A 63 -16.14 1.73 3.93
N LEU A 64 -17.39 1.90 4.36
CA LEU A 64 -18.54 1.84 3.47
C LEU A 64 -18.55 2.98 2.45
N LEU A 65 -18.25 4.23 2.90
CA LEU A 65 -18.16 5.37 1.99
C LEU A 65 -17.06 5.23 0.93
N SER A 66 -15.95 4.56 1.27
CA SER A 66 -14.85 4.34 0.33
C SER A 66 -15.26 3.48 -0.87
N GLY A 67 -16.30 2.65 -0.72
CA GLY A 67 -16.76 1.72 -1.77
C GLY A 67 -15.67 0.75 -2.25
N THR A 68 -14.61 0.54 -1.45
CA THR A 68 -13.46 -0.29 -1.83
C THR A 68 -13.78 -1.76 -1.66
N ARG A 69 -14.09 -2.46 -2.77
CA ARG A 69 -14.45 -3.89 -2.78
C ARG A 69 -13.40 -4.76 -2.08
N GLY A 70 -12.12 -4.55 -2.38
CA GLY A 70 -11.01 -5.30 -1.76
C GLY A 70 -10.97 -5.19 -0.23
N ALA A 71 -11.32 -4.02 0.33
CA ALA A 71 -11.36 -3.82 1.77
C ALA A 71 -12.54 -4.57 2.42
N ILE A 72 -13.69 -4.64 1.76
CA ILE A 72 -14.85 -5.40 2.26
C ILE A 72 -14.58 -6.90 2.25
N ILE A 73 -13.97 -7.41 1.14
CA ILE A 73 -13.53 -8.81 1.06
C ILE A 73 -12.50 -9.10 2.14
N GLY A 74 -11.54 -8.19 2.35
CA GLY A 74 -10.55 -8.28 3.41
C GLY A 74 -11.18 -8.33 4.81
N LEU A 75 -12.18 -7.47 5.10
CA LEU A 75 -12.92 -7.52 6.38
C LEU A 75 -13.62 -8.87 6.57
N GLY A 76 -14.26 -9.38 5.54
CA GLY A 76 -14.88 -10.71 5.55
C GLY A 76 -13.85 -11.81 5.86
N ALA A 77 -12.69 -11.79 5.22
CA ALA A 77 -11.60 -12.72 5.48
C ALA A 77 -11.06 -12.60 6.91
N GLY A 78 -10.92 -11.38 7.44
CA GLY A 78 -10.54 -11.16 8.83
C GLY A 78 -11.55 -11.72 9.82
N LEU A 79 -12.85 -11.50 9.58
CA LEU A 79 -13.92 -12.08 10.41
C LEU A 79 -13.93 -13.61 10.36
N ILE A 80 -13.67 -14.20 9.18
CA ILE A 80 -13.54 -15.66 9.04
C ILE A 80 -12.30 -16.14 9.82
N ALA A 81 -11.17 -15.47 9.69
CA ALA A 81 -9.93 -15.83 10.41
C ALA A 81 -10.15 -15.74 11.94
N PHE A 82 -10.82 -14.68 12.42
CA PHE A 82 -11.21 -14.57 13.83
C PHE A 82 -12.10 -15.73 14.25
N ALA A 83 -13.17 -15.99 13.50
CA ALA A 83 -14.15 -17.00 13.84
C ALA A 83 -13.54 -18.41 13.85
N VAL A 84 -12.73 -18.75 12.84
CA VAL A 84 -12.02 -20.03 12.78
C VAL A 84 -11.00 -20.13 13.92
N GLY A 85 -10.15 -19.12 14.12
CA GLY A 85 -9.16 -19.10 15.19
C GLY A 85 -9.79 -19.26 16.56
N TYR A 86 -10.89 -18.54 16.84
CA TYR A 86 -11.56 -18.62 18.12
C TYR A 86 -12.35 -19.92 18.29
N ALA A 87 -12.93 -20.48 17.23
CA ALA A 87 -13.58 -21.79 17.28
C ALA A 87 -12.58 -22.93 17.62
N LEU A 88 -11.34 -22.81 17.14
CA LEU A 88 -10.29 -23.81 17.37
C LEU A 88 -9.60 -23.67 18.72
N TRP A 89 -9.27 -22.43 19.15
CA TRP A 89 -8.39 -22.19 20.30
C TRP A 89 -9.00 -21.29 21.39
N GLY A 90 -10.22 -20.78 21.18
CA GLY A 90 -10.87 -19.85 22.11
C GLY A 90 -11.17 -20.49 23.47
N GLN A 91 -10.81 -19.78 24.56
CA GLN A 91 -11.01 -20.27 25.94
C GLN A 91 -12.43 -20.03 26.44
N VAL A 92 -13.11 -18.99 25.99
CA VAL A 92 -14.46 -18.63 26.48
C VAL A 92 -15.52 -19.32 25.62
N GLU A 93 -16.22 -20.31 26.19
CA GLU A 93 -17.17 -21.17 25.47
C GLU A 93 -18.30 -20.39 24.77
N ARG A 94 -18.81 -19.34 25.41
CA ARG A 94 -19.87 -18.50 24.80
C ARG A 94 -19.36 -17.82 23.50
N ILE A 95 -18.14 -17.30 23.51
CA ILE A 95 -17.55 -16.65 22.35
C ILE A 95 -17.18 -17.70 21.29
N ARG A 96 -16.70 -18.88 21.71
CA ARG A 96 -16.41 -20.01 20.82
C ARG A 96 -17.67 -20.49 20.08
N THR A 97 -18.77 -20.57 20.77
CA THR A 97 -20.07 -20.91 20.19
C THR A 97 -20.54 -19.80 19.22
N ALA A 98 -20.45 -18.54 19.63
CA ALA A 98 -20.77 -17.41 18.75
C ALA A 98 -19.89 -17.38 17.49
N ALA A 99 -18.59 -17.70 17.60
CA ALA A 99 -17.68 -17.80 16.47
C ALA A 99 -18.09 -18.89 15.46
N LYS A 100 -18.57 -20.05 15.93
CA LYS A 100 -19.11 -21.09 15.05
C LYS A 100 -20.36 -20.62 14.30
N TYR A 101 -21.28 -19.93 15.00
CA TYR A 101 -22.45 -19.34 14.35
C TYR A 101 -22.07 -18.23 13.36
N LEU A 102 -21.03 -17.44 13.65
CA LEU A 102 -20.51 -16.44 12.71
C LEU A 102 -20.01 -17.07 11.42
N ILE A 103 -19.31 -18.21 11.48
CA ILE A 103 -18.87 -18.94 10.27
C ILE A 103 -20.10 -19.34 9.44
N VAL A 104 -21.12 -19.93 10.07
CA VAL A 104 -22.33 -20.34 9.38
C VAL A 104 -23.06 -19.11 8.78
N ALA A 105 -23.16 -18.01 9.53
CA ALA A 105 -23.79 -16.79 9.06
C ALA A 105 -23.05 -16.19 7.85
N LEU A 106 -21.72 -16.13 7.90
CA LEU A 106 -20.92 -15.63 6.78
C LEU A 106 -21.06 -16.53 5.54
N ALA A 107 -21.06 -17.86 5.72
CA ALA A 107 -21.31 -18.79 4.62
C ALA A 107 -22.73 -18.60 4.03
N LEU A 108 -23.73 -18.43 4.88
CA LEU A 108 -25.09 -18.16 4.45
C LEU A 108 -25.21 -16.84 3.66
N VAL A 109 -24.55 -15.78 4.13
CA VAL A 109 -24.52 -14.49 3.40
C VAL A 109 -23.93 -14.65 2.00
N VAL A 110 -22.84 -15.41 1.86
CA VAL A 110 -22.22 -15.67 0.54
C VAL A 110 -23.17 -16.47 -0.35
N VAL A 111 -23.83 -17.52 0.18
CA VAL A 111 -24.78 -18.33 -0.56
C VAL A 111 -26.00 -17.51 -0.99
N LEU A 112 -26.57 -16.73 -0.07
CA LEU A 112 -27.71 -15.85 -0.36
C LEU A 112 -27.37 -14.80 -1.40
N PHE A 113 -26.20 -14.16 -1.28
CA PHE A 113 -25.72 -13.20 -2.28
C PHE A 113 -25.57 -13.86 -3.65
N ALA A 114 -24.90 -15.01 -3.73
CA ALA A 114 -24.71 -15.74 -4.98
C ALA A 114 -26.03 -16.17 -5.62
N SER A 115 -27.02 -16.57 -4.82
CA SER A 115 -28.35 -17.01 -5.29
C SER A 115 -29.24 -15.84 -5.70
N ALA A 116 -29.16 -14.72 -4.97
CA ALA A 116 -30.06 -13.57 -5.17
C ALA A 116 -29.57 -12.57 -6.23
N ARG A 117 -28.29 -12.54 -6.53
CA ARG A 117 -27.67 -11.47 -7.35
C ARG A 117 -28.30 -11.25 -8.72
N ASN A 118 -28.92 -12.28 -9.32
CA ASN A 118 -29.57 -12.23 -10.63
C ASN A 118 -31.08 -12.01 -10.53
N THR A 119 -31.65 -11.81 -9.34
CA THR A 119 -33.10 -11.60 -9.15
C THR A 119 -33.44 -10.11 -9.26
N SER A 120 -34.60 -9.80 -9.88
CA SER A 120 -35.04 -8.40 -10.07
C SER A 120 -35.15 -7.59 -8.76
N PRO A 121 -35.65 -8.14 -7.62
CA PRO A 121 -35.68 -7.39 -6.37
C PRO A 121 -34.29 -7.04 -5.85
N PHE A 122 -33.31 -7.93 -6.03
CA PHE A 122 -31.94 -7.68 -5.60
C PHE A 122 -31.25 -6.64 -6.48
N GLN A 123 -31.49 -6.68 -7.78
CA GLN A 123 -30.98 -5.67 -8.72
C GLN A 123 -31.53 -4.27 -8.41
N ALA A 124 -32.81 -4.16 -8.05
CA ALA A 124 -33.39 -2.88 -7.62
C ALA A 124 -32.71 -2.31 -6.35
N VAL A 125 -32.29 -3.19 -5.42
CA VAL A 125 -31.49 -2.78 -4.26
C VAL A 125 -30.08 -2.37 -4.70
N CYS A 126 -29.47 -3.08 -5.63
CA CYS A 126 -28.16 -2.73 -6.18
C CYS A 126 -28.16 -1.36 -6.86
N ASP A 127 -29.21 -0.98 -7.54
CA ASP A 127 -29.36 0.28 -8.24
C ASP A 127 -29.72 1.45 -7.31
N SER A 128 -30.05 1.17 -6.04
CA SER A 128 -30.49 2.18 -5.07
C SER A 128 -29.43 3.22 -4.69
N SER A 129 -28.15 2.89 -4.80
CA SER A 129 -27.05 3.83 -4.56
C SER A 129 -25.76 3.41 -5.25
N VAL A 130 -24.89 4.38 -5.52
CA VAL A 130 -23.55 4.16 -6.15
C VAL A 130 -22.70 3.19 -5.32
N VAL A 131 -22.78 3.25 -4.00
CA VAL A 131 -22.00 2.38 -3.10
C VAL A 131 -22.49 0.93 -3.19
N VAL A 132 -23.81 0.74 -3.13
CA VAL A 132 -24.42 -0.60 -3.22
C VAL A 132 -24.20 -1.19 -4.62
N SER A 133 -24.39 -0.40 -5.68
CA SER A 133 -24.13 -0.82 -7.06
C SER A 133 -22.70 -1.33 -7.25
N ARG A 134 -21.71 -0.64 -6.69
CA ARG A 134 -20.31 -1.10 -6.72
C ARG A 134 -20.07 -2.43 -6.02
N LEU A 135 -20.83 -2.74 -4.97
CA LEU A 135 -20.71 -4.03 -4.27
C LEU A 135 -21.38 -5.15 -5.05
N CYS A 136 -22.49 -4.85 -5.72
CA CYS A 136 -23.27 -5.81 -6.51
C CYS A 136 -22.60 -6.16 -7.85
N SER A 137 -21.88 -5.22 -8.47
CA SER A 137 -21.31 -5.36 -9.82
C SER A 137 -20.01 -6.20 -9.86
N ILE A 138 -19.79 -7.09 -8.90
CA ILE A 138 -18.65 -8.03 -8.92
C ILE A 138 -18.97 -9.16 -9.92
N GLY A 139 -18.43 -9.07 -11.13
CA GLY A 139 -18.60 -10.06 -12.18
C GLY A 139 -17.35 -10.18 -13.07
N ALA A 140 -17.25 -11.28 -13.82
CA ALA A 140 -16.12 -11.50 -14.73
C ALA A 140 -16.07 -10.48 -15.88
N ASP A 141 -17.22 -9.87 -16.22
CA ASP A 141 -17.34 -8.88 -17.30
C ASP A 141 -17.07 -7.44 -16.84
N ASP A 142 -16.85 -7.21 -15.55
CA ASP A 142 -16.51 -5.90 -15.01
C ASP A 142 -15.16 -5.42 -15.58
N VAL A 143 -15.14 -4.22 -16.17
CA VAL A 143 -13.94 -3.61 -16.77
C VAL A 143 -12.77 -3.57 -15.79
N SER A 144 -13.04 -3.30 -14.50
CA SER A 144 -12.02 -3.30 -13.45
C SER A 144 -11.44 -4.69 -13.18
N VAL A 145 -12.23 -5.76 -13.34
CA VAL A 145 -11.75 -7.15 -13.19
C VAL A 145 -10.91 -7.53 -14.41
N LYS A 146 -11.37 -7.22 -15.62
CA LYS A 146 -10.60 -7.46 -16.86
C LYS A 146 -9.26 -6.72 -16.83
N GLY A 147 -9.27 -5.44 -16.41
CA GLY A 147 -8.06 -4.65 -16.27
C GLY A 147 -7.05 -5.28 -15.31
N ARG A 148 -7.50 -5.76 -14.16
CA ARG A 148 -6.62 -6.45 -13.20
C ARG A 148 -6.05 -7.75 -13.76
N ILE A 149 -6.86 -8.57 -14.42
CA ILE A 149 -6.39 -9.82 -15.02
C ILE A 149 -5.35 -9.53 -16.11
N ALA A 150 -5.57 -8.51 -16.95
CA ALA A 150 -4.60 -8.07 -17.95
C ALA A 150 -3.29 -7.60 -17.30
N SER A 151 -3.38 -6.75 -16.25
CA SER A 151 -2.24 -6.29 -15.46
C SER A 151 -1.47 -7.47 -14.84
N TRP A 152 -2.16 -8.38 -14.15
CA TRP A 152 -1.52 -9.54 -13.52
C TRP A 152 -0.85 -10.45 -14.54
N SER A 153 -1.48 -10.67 -15.69
CA SER A 153 -0.92 -11.45 -16.79
C SER A 153 0.37 -10.83 -17.32
N ALA A 154 0.37 -9.49 -17.53
CA ALA A 154 1.54 -8.76 -17.97
C ALA A 154 2.66 -8.78 -16.90
N GLY A 155 2.31 -8.56 -15.63
CA GLY A 155 3.26 -8.64 -14.52
C GLY A 155 3.90 -10.02 -14.37
N LEU A 156 3.12 -11.10 -14.44
CA LEU A 156 3.66 -12.46 -14.36
C LEU A 156 4.57 -12.80 -15.57
N ARG A 157 4.24 -12.33 -16.77
CA ARG A 157 5.15 -12.44 -17.93
C ARG A 157 6.43 -11.63 -17.70
N GLY A 158 6.30 -10.44 -17.12
CA GLY A 158 7.43 -9.63 -16.69
C GLY A 158 8.31 -10.35 -15.67
N PHE A 159 7.72 -10.98 -14.65
CA PHE A 159 8.45 -11.82 -13.70
C PHE A 159 9.23 -12.94 -14.40
N LEU A 160 8.61 -13.66 -15.33
CA LEU A 160 9.29 -14.75 -16.05
C LEU A 160 10.49 -14.28 -16.87
N SER A 161 10.52 -13.04 -17.32
CA SER A 161 11.66 -12.45 -18.04
C SER A 161 12.84 -12.07 -17.14
N ARG A 162 12.57 -11.71 -15.86
CA ARG A 162 13.58 -11.36 -14.84
C ARG A 162 13.28 -12.05 -13.49
N PRO A 163 13.35 -13.40 -13.38
CA PRO A 163 12.74 -14.13 -12.26
C PRO A 163 13.49 -14.00 -10.93
N VAL A 164 14.79 -13.70 -10.92
CA VAL A 164 15.62 -13.73 -9.69
C VAL A 164 15.49 -12.45 -8.88
N LEU A 165 15.79 -11.31 -9.49
CA LEU A 165 15.80 -10.00 -8.84
C LEU A 165 14.64 -9.08 -9.27
N GLY A 166 13.87 -9.47 -10.30
CA GLY A 166 12.79 -8.67 -10.85
C GLY A 166 13.27 -7.45 -11.63
N TRP A 167 12.36 -6.49 -11.81
CA TRP A 167 12.58 -5.27 -12.57
C TRP A 167 13.05 -4.08 -11.71
N GLY A 168 13.12 -4.25 -10.42
CA GLY A 168 13.39 -3.20 -9.43
C GLY A 168 12.10 -2.63 -8.83
N PRO A 169 12.17 -2.13 -7.57
CA PRO A 169 11.04 -1.46 -6.93
C PRO A 169 10.53 -0.31 -7.79
N GLU A 170 9.21 -0.09 -7.81
CA GLU A 170 8.49 0.94 -8.58
C GLU A 170 8.55 0.79 -10.13
N ASN A 171 9.25 -0.20 -10.67
CA ASN A 171 9.37 -0.45 -12.11
C ASN A 171 8.31 -1.41 -12.67
N TYR A 172 7.17 -1.56 -11.97
CA TYR A 172 6.07 -2.38 -12.46
C TYR A 172 5.56 -1.90 -13.83
N ILE A 173 5.48 -0.59 -14.03
CA ILE A 173 5.01 0.01 -15.28
C ILE A 173 5.88 -0.36 -16.49
N ILE A 174 7.20 -0.50 -16.29
CA ILE A 174 8.12 -0.89 -17.35
C ILE A 174 7.89 -2.36 -17.70
N ALA A 175 7.83 -3.23 -16.67
CA ALA A 175 7.59 -4.66 -16.83
C ALA A 175 6.23 -4.93 -17.47
N SER A 176 5.15 -4.28 -16.98
CA SER A 176 3.80 -4.47 -17.49
C SER A 176 3.64 -3.93 -18.91
N GLY A 177 4.21 -2.77 -19.21
CA GLY A 177 4.17 -2.18 -20.56
C GLY A 177 4.81 -3.08 -21.61
N ARG A 178 5.97 -3.65 -21.28
CA ARG A 178 6.71 -4.57 -22.19
C ARG A 178 5.97 -5.87 -22.47
N HIS A 179 5.15 -6.33 -21.54
CA HIS A 179 4.47 -7.64 -21.60
C HIS A 179 2.94 -7.52 -21.64
N PHE A 180 2.43 -6.31 -21.85
CA PHE A 180 0.99 -6.10 -22.01
C PHE A 180 0.49 -6.75 -23.28
N SER A 181 -0.79 -7.19 -23.31
CA SER A 181 -1.43 -7.71 -24.50
C SER A 181 -2.71 -6.95 -24.79
N SER A 182 -2.79 -6.41 -26.00
CA SER A 182 -3.97 -5.71 -26.54
C SER A 182 -5.18 -6.62 -26.70
N GLU A 183 -4.99 -7.95 -26.81
CA GLU A 183 -6.06 -8.95 -26.86
C GLU A 183 -6.95 -8.92 -25.60
N SER A 184 -6.47 -8.34 -24.51
CA SER A 184 -7.25 -8.16 -23.29
C SER A 184 -8.45 -7.23 -23.47
N GLY A 185 -8.48 -6.40 -24.52
CA GLY A 185 -9.49 -5.36 -24.77
C GLY A 185 -9.45 -4.23 -23.73
N VAL A 186 -8.35 -4.08 -22.99
CA VAL A 186 -8.16 -3.07 -21.96
C VAL A 186 -7.23 -1.99 -22.47
N ALA A 187 -7.70 -0.74 -22.44
CA ALA A 187 -6.92 0.42 -22.87
C ALA A 187 -6.15 1.12 -21.74
N GLU A 188 -6.19 0.57 -20.52
CA GLU A 188 -5.52 1.14 -19.35
C GLU A 188 -4.03 0.76 -19.32
N THR A 189 -3.21 1.68 -18.81
CA THR A 189 -1.82 1.41 -18.43
C THR A 189 -1.71 1.33 -16.91
N PHE A 190 -0.95 0.35 -16.41
CA PHE A 190 -0.90 0.02 -14.99
C PHE A 190 0.46 0.40 -14.40
N ASP A 191 0.47 1.37 -13.48
CA ASP A 191 1.66 1.73 -12.70
C ASP A 191 1.99 0.68 -11.64
N GLN A 192 0.96 -0.05 -11.18
CA GLN A 192 1.06 -1.08 -10.14
C GLN A 192 0.11 -2.23 -10.47
N ALA A 193 0.43 -3.43 -9.97
CA ALA A 193 -0.34 -4.64 -10.25
C ALA A 193 -1.76 -4.66 -9.69
N HIS A 194 -2.11 -3.80 -8.75
CA HIS A 194 -3.31 -3.95 -7.91
C HIS A 194 -3.44 -5.35 -7.28
N ASN A 195 -2.30 -6.00 -7.05
CA ASN A 195 -2.11 -7.25 -6.33
C ASN A 195 -0.68 -7.30 -5.83
N LYS A 196 -0.53 -7.17 -4.52
CA LYS A 196 0.80 -7.06 -3.89
C LYS A 196 1.70 -8.25 -4.17
N LEU A 197 1.14 -9.46 -4.30
CA LEU A 197 1.96 -10.66 -4.58
C LEU A 197 2.52 -10.63 -6.01
N VAL A 198 1.71 -10.26 -6.99
CA VAL A 198 2.15 -10.10 -8.38
C VAL A 198 3.19 -8.99 -8.47
N GLU A 199 2.97 -7.87 -7.77
CA GLU A 199 3.90 -6.75 -7.76
C GLU A 199 5.25 -7.11 -7.15
N GLU A 200 5.27 -7.79 -5.98
CA GLU A 200 6.50 -8.26 -5.34
C GLU A 200 7.27 -9.25 -6.24
N LEU A 201 6.57 -10.18 -6.90
CA LEU A 201 7.19 -11.10 -7.85
C LEU A 201 7.80 -10.37 -9.05
N THR A 202 7.06 -9.44 -9.65
CA THR A 202 7.48 -8.72 -10.86
C THR A 202 8.63 -7.78 -10.56
N THR A 203 8.51 -6.98 -9.48
CA THR A 203 9.48 -5.90 -9.20
C THR A 203 10.70 -6.39 -8.44
N LYS A 204 10.58 -7.37 -7.55
CA LYS A 204 11.66 -7.84 -6.67
C LYS A 204 12.10 -9.29 -6.94
N GLY A 205 11.47 -9.95 -7.91
CA GLY A 205 11.78 -11.32 -8.27
C GLY A 205 11.47 -12.32 -7.15
N LEU A 206 11.94 -13.55 -7.35
CA LEU A 206 11.70 -14.64 -6.39
C LEU A 206 12.35 -14.38 -5.03
N ILE A 207 13.55 -13.79 -5.01
CA ILE A 207 14.26 -13.51 -3.74
C ILE A 207 13.48 -12.52 -2.89
N GLY A 208 13.06 -11.38 -3.47
CA GLY A 208 12.29 -10.38 -2.73
C GLY A 208 10.91 -10.88 -2.33
N PHE A 209 10.25 -11.63 -3.21
CA PHE A 209 8.96 -12.28 -2.91
C PHE A 209 9.05 -13.26 -1.73
N LEU A 210 10.05 -14.14 -1.72
CA LEU A 210 10.26 -15.09 -0.61
C LEU A 210 10.60 -14.36 0.70
N ALA A 211 11.40 -13.30 0.65
CA ALA A 211 11.68 -12.47 1.81
C ALA A 211 10.38 -11.81 2.34
N TYR A 212 9.56 -11.22 1.47
CA TYR A 212 8.27 -10.64 1.84
C TYR A 212 7.32 -11.69 2.45
N MET A 213 7.16 -12.85 1.82
CA MET A 213 6.32 -13.93 2.34
C MET A 213 6.83 -14.49 3.66
N SER A 214 8.14 -14.53 3.86
CA SER A 214 8.72 -14.97 5.14
C SER A 214 8.31 -14.09 6.31
N LEU A 215 8.18 -12.77 6.11
CA LEU A 215 7.69 -11.85 7.15
C LEU A 215 6.25 -12.19 7.55
N TRP A 216 5.38 -12.49 6.57
CA TRP A 216 4.00 -12.92 6.84
C TRP A 216 3.93 -14.23 7.62
N VAL A 217 4.74 -15.20 7.23
CA VAL A 217 4.82 -16.50 7.92
C VAL A 217 5.32 -16.32 9.36
N LEU A 218 6.35 -15.49 9.57
CA LEU A 218 6.89 -15.20 10.89
C LEU A 218 5.86 -14.49 11.78
N MET A 219 5.19 -13.45 11.27
CA MET A 219 4.12 -12.74 12.00
C MET A 219 2.97 -13.67 12.38
N ALA A 220 2.47 -14.47 11.43
CA ALA A 220 1.40 -15.42 11.68
C ALA A 220 1.80 -16.47 12.72
N THR A 221 3.03 -16.98 12.62
CA THR A 221 3.57 -17.96 13.57
C THR A 221 3.68 -17.37 14.97
N ALA A 222 4.18 -16.14 15.12
CA ALA A 222 4.29 -15.46 16.42
C ALA A 222 2.92 -15.34 17.10
N VAL A 223 1.90 -14.85 16.36
CA VAL A 223 0.54 -14.70 16.91
C VAL A 223 -0.07 -16.06 17.25
N ILE A 224 0.02 -17.07 16.36
CA ILE A 224 -0.55 -18.41 16.57
C ILE A 224 0.11 -19.08 17.79
N ARG A 225 1.42 -18.99 17.93
CA ARG A 225 2.15 -19.57 19.07
C ARG A 225 1.71 -18.93 20.37
N ARG A 226 1.61 -17.59 20.42
CA ARG A 226 1.19 -16.88 21.62
C ARG A 226 -0.26 -17.20 22.01
N VAL A 227 -1.18 -17.24 21.04
CA VAL A 227 -2.59 -17.61 21.25
C VAL A 227 -2.76 -19.00 21.86
N ARG A 228 -1.83 -19.93 21.56
CA ARG A 228 -1.87 -21.33 22.00
C ARG A 228 -1.24 -21.57 23.39
N VAL A 229 -0.71 -20.55 24.04
CA VAL A 229 -0.20 -20.66 25.41
C VAL A 229 -1.36 -20.98 26.37
N LYS A 230 -1.23 -22.03 27.17
CA LYS A 230 -2.33 -22.56 28.00
C LYS A 230 -2.79 -21.60 29.10
N ASP A 231 -1.86 -20.85 29.70
CA ASP A 231 -2.10 -19.94 30.82
C ASP A 231 -2.29 -18.50 30.41
N LEU A 232 -2.55 -18.27 29.11
CA LEU A 232 -2.79 -16.94 28.58
C LEU A 232 -4.10 -16.38 29.14
N ASP A 233 -4.11 -15.11 29.56
CA ASP A 233 -5.36 -14.46 29.96
C ASP A 233 -6.35 -14.46 28.79
N ALA A 234 -7.60 -14.79 29.08
CA ALA A 234 -8.62 -14.88 28.05
C ALA A 234 -8.90 -13.53 27.35
N GLY A 235 -8.56 -12.36 27.98
CA GLY A 235 -8.60 -11.04 27.35
C GLY A 235 -7.48 -10.83 26.37
N GLU A 236 -6.27 -11.20 26.78
CA GLU A 236 -5.09 -11.17 25.91
C GLU A 236 -5.30 -12.10 24.71
N GLN A 237 -5.81 -13.32 24.95
CA GLN A 237 -6.14 -14.25 23.86
C GLN A 237 -7.12 -13.64 22.85
N LEU A 238 -8.21 -13.04 23.34
CA LEU A 238 -9.21 -12.42 22.50
C LEU A 238 -8.61 -11.28 21.65
N PHE A 239 -7.80 -10.43 22.27
CA PHE A 239 -7.09 -9.35 21.56
C PHE A 239 -6.17 -9.89 20.48
N LEU A 240 -5.35 -10.90 20.78
CA LEU A 240 -4.47 -11.55 19.81
C LEU A 240 -5.22 -12.19 18.65
N MET A 241 -6.42 -12.72 18.89
CA MET A 241 -7.30 -13.21 17.81
C MET A 241 -7.72 -12.09 16.88
N PHE A 242 -8.02 -10.88 17.40
CA PHE A 242 -8.33 -9.72 16.57
C PHE A 242 -7.08 -9.20 15.83
N VAL A 243 -5.89 -9.28 16.42
CA VAL A 243 -4.64 -8.98 15.71
C VAL A 243 -4.43 -9.94 14.53
N GLY A 244 -4.60 -11.24 14.76
CA GLY A 244 -4.54 -12.25 13.69
C GLY A 244 -5.59 -12.04 12.60
N ALA A 245 -6.81 -11.65 12.98
CA ALA A 245 -7.87 -11.26 12.06
C ALA A 245 -7.49 -10.03 11.23
N ALA A 246 -6.90 -9.00 11.86
CA ALA A 246 -6.43 -7.79 11.18
C ALA A 246 -5.31 -8.10 10.17
N MET A 247 -4.40 -9.00 10.53
CA MET A 247 -3.35 -9.48 9.61
C MET A 247 -3.96 -10.20 8.41
N ALA A 248 -4.90 -11.12 8.62
CA ALA A 248 -5.57 -11.85 7.54
C ALA A 248 -6.37 -10.91 6.64
N ALA A 249 -7.08 -9.96 7.23
CA ALA A 249 -7.85 -8.95 6.51
C ALA A 249 -6.96 -8.08 5.61
N TYR A 250 -5.83 -7.60 6.15
CA TYR A 250 -4.86 -6.80 5.42
C TYR A 250 -4.21 -7.59 4.29
N PHE A 251 -3.79 -8.84 4.55
CA PHE A 251 -3.21 -9.71 3.53
C PHE A 251 -4.17 -9.92 2.35
N VAL A 252 -5.44 -10.24 2.63
CA VAL A 252 -6.45 -10.47 1.59
C VAL A 252 -6.80 -9.17 0.86
N GLN A 253 -6.88 -8.03 1.55
CA GLN A 253 -7.05 -6.73 0.88
C GLN A 253 -5.94 -6.47 -0.13
N ASN A 254 -4.69 -6.79 0.20
CA ASN A 254 -3.52 -6.59 -0.66
C ASN A 254 -3.46 -7.54 -1.88
N LEU A 255 -4.33 -8.55 -1.96
CA LEU A 255 -4.54 -9.30 -3.21
C LEU A 255 -5.33 -8.51 -4.26
N PHE A 256 -5.94 -7.39 -3.88
CA PHE A 256 -6.78 -6.56 -4.75
C PHE A 256 -6.34 -5.09 -4.79
N LEU A 257 -5.31 -4.73 -4.04
CA LEU A 257 -4.79 -3.37 -3.92
C LEU A 257 -3.26 -3.39 -3.79
N PHE A 258 -2.68 -2.23 -3.74
CA PHE A 258 -1.28 -1.98 -3.44
C PHE A 258 -1.14 -1.25 -2.10
N ASP A 259 0.06 -1.25 -1.53
CA ASP A 259 0.33 -0.52 -0.32
C ASP A 259 0.42 0.99 -0.58
N THR A 260 -0.36 1.74 0.19
CA THR A 260 -0.14 3.16 0.37
C THR A 260 0.77 3.40 1.58
N PRO A 261 1.39 4.57 1.76
CA PRO A 261 2.18 4.87 2.95
C PRO A 261 1.42 4.60 4.26
N ALA A 262 0.11 4.88 4.28
CA ALA A 262 -0.73 4.64 5.45
C ALA A 262 -0.98 3.15 5.73
N THR A 263 -1.17 2.33 4.71
CA THR A 263 -1.35 0.88 4.86
C THR A 263 -0.04 0.18 5.18
N PHE A 264 1.05 0.60 4.56
CA PHE A 264 2.39 0.08 4.85
C PHE A 264 2.82 0.36 6.30
N LEU A 265 2.48 1.55 6.84
CA LEU A 265 2.72 1.84 8.26
C LEU A 265 2.01 0.84 9.17
N GLN A 266 0.77 0.46 8.85
CA GLN A 266 0.03 -0.56 9.60
C GLN A 266 0.73 -1.93 9.55
N PHE A 267 1.27 -2.31 8.38
CA PHE A 267 2.08 -3.51 8.24
C PHE A 267 3.33 -3.49 9.16
N VAL A 268 4.05 -2.36 9.18
CA VAL A 268 5.24 -2.21 10.04
C VAL A 268 4.87 -2.28 11.53
N ILE A 269 3.74 -1.69 11.94
CA ILE A 269 3.25 -1.78 13.32
C ILE A 269 2.92 -3.24 13.67
N LEU A 270 2.21 -3.96 12.81
CA LEU A 270 1.90 -5.38 13.02
C LEU A 270 3.16 -6.23 13.08
N LEU A 271 4.15 -5.95 12.23
CA LEU A 271 5.45 -6.63 12.24
C LEU A 271 6.20 -6.37 13.55
N GLY A 272 6.26 -5.11 14.00
CA GLY A 272 6.87 -4.74 15.28
C GLY A 272 6.19 -5.39 16.47
N PHE A 273 4.86 -5.48 16.45
CA PHE A 273 4.09 -6.17 17.47
C PHE A 273 4.38 -7.69 17.48
N ALA A 274 4.42 -8.33 16.31
CA ALA A 274 4.78 -9.75 16.21
C ALA A 274 6.22 -10.03 16.70
N ALA A 275 7.15 -9.15 16.38
CA ALA A 275 8.52 -9.23 16.91
C ALA A 275 8.55 -9.09 18.44
N HIS A 276 7.75 -8.18 19.02
CA HIS A 276 7.60 -8.05 20.47
C HIS A 276 7.07 -9.34 21.11
N LEU A 277 6.06 -9.98 20.50
CA LEU A 277 5.54 -11.26 21.01
C LEU A 277 6.61 -12.35 21.05
N GLU A 278 7.47 -12.43 20.04
CA GLU A 278 8.58 -13.40 20.01
C GLU A 278 9.69 -13.05 21.03
N MET A 279 10.03 -11.77 21.21
CA MET A 279 11.04 -11.34 22.18
C MET A 279 10.63 -11.57 23.63
N THR A 280 9.33 -11.52 23.92
CA THR A 280 8.75 -11.74 25.27
C THR A 280 8.28 -13.17 25.51
N SER A 281 8.51 -14.08 24.55
CA SER A 281 8.13 -15.50 24.66
C SER A 281 9.15 -16.27 25.49
N ASP A 282 8.67 -17.12 26.41
CA ASP A 282 9.52 -18.07 27.16
C ASP A 282 10.19 -19.12 26.27
N SER A 283 9.68 -19.31 25.06
CA SER A 283 10.20 -20.22 24.05
C SER A 283 10.28 -19.51 22.70
N PRO A 284 11.24 -18.60 22.49
CA PRO A 284 11.37 -17.87 21.25
C PRO A 284 11.65 -18.81 20.08
N MET A 285 11.27 -18.38 18.87
CA MET A 285 11.52 -19.14 17.64
C MET A 285 13.02 -19.35 17.46
N VAL A 286 13.45 -20.60 17.43
CA VAL A 286 14.85 -20.93 17.19
C VAL A 286 15.11 -20.87 15.69
N LEU A 287 15.77 -19.81 15.25
CA LEU A 287 16.23 -19.73 13.87
C LEU A 287 17.21 -20.89 13.58
N PRO A 288 17.15 -21.50 12.40
CA PRO A 288 18.12 -22.51 11.99
C PRO A 288 19.55 -21.94 12.05
N SER A 289 20.53 -22.79 12.28
CA SER A 289 21.91 -22.37 12.54
C SER A 289 22.52 -21.48 11.47
N TRP A 290 22.16 -21.70 10.21
CA TRP A 290 22.58 -20.87 9.08
C TRP A 290 21.96 -19.45 9.14
N ALA A 291 20.68 -19.33 9.50
CA ALA A 291 20.01 -18.03 9.64
C ALA A 291 20.55 -17.24 10.84
N ARG A 292 20.87 -17.94 11.94
CA ARG A 292 21.54 -17.30 13.10
C ARG A 292 22.90 -16.71 12.75
N ARG A 293 23.63 -17.33 11.84
CA ARG A 293 24.92 -16.80 11.35
C ARG A 293 24.76 -15.54 10.50
N LEU A 294 23.68 -15.44 9.73
CA LEU A 294 23.36 -14.26 8.92
C LEU A 294 22.87 -13.07 9.76
N VAL A 295 22.13 -13.35 10.85
CA VAL A 295 21.57 -12.34 11.76
C VAL A 295 22.55 -11.95 12.86
N ALA A 296 23.61 -12.74 13.10
CA ALA A 296 24.70 -12.41 14.00
C ALA A 296 25.59 -11.27 13.43
N ILE A 297 25.01 -10.10 13.19
CA ILE A 297 25.73 -8.84 13.15
C ILE A 297 26.32 -8.69 14.56
N PRO A 298 27.64 -8.54 14.72
CA PRO A 298 28.25 -8.44 16.04
C PRO A 298 27.95 -7.07 16.65
N PHE A 299 26.74 -6.87 17.15
CA PHE A 299 26.48 -5.87 18.16
C PHE A 299 26.97 -6.44 19.50
N ARG A 300 28.31 -6.56 19.64
CA ARG A 300 28.92 -6.74 20.93
C ARG A 300 28.83 -5.40 21.66
N PRO A 301 28.03 -5.28 22.74
CA PRO A 301 28.29 -4.22 23.68
C PRO A 301 29.71 -4.47 24.18
N SER A 302 30.56 -3.47 24.05
CA SER A 302 31.92 -3.49 24.55
C SER A 302 31.84 -3.72 26.06
N ALA A 303 32.01 -4.98 26.50
CA ALA A 303 32.21 -5.30 27.89
C ALA A 303 33.61 -4.79 28.22
N SER A 304 33.67 -3.63 28.85
CA SER A 304 34.88 -3.14 29.51
C SER A 304 35.34 -4.21 30.51
N ALA A 305 36.50 -4.77 30.22
CA ALA A 305 37.19 -5.69 31.10
C ALA A 305 37.47 -4.99 32.43
N SER A 306 36.75 -5.38 33.46
CA SER A 306 37.21 -5.26 34.83
C SER A 306 37.14 -6.67 35.46
N GLY A 307 38.29 -7.31 35.55
CA GLY A 307 38.44 -8.58 36.26
C GLY A 307 38.18 -8.37 37.75
N ALA A 308 37.16 -9.04 38.25
CA ALA A 308 36.99 -9.33 39.67
C ALA A 308 36.40 -10.74 39.80
N PRO A 309 36.88 -11.58 40.75
CA PRO A 309 36.50 -12.99 40.89
C PRO A 309 35.07 -13.11 41.43
N ALA A 310 34.31 -14.02 40.82
CA ALA A 310 32.97 -14.40 41.26
C ALA A 310 32.99 -15.02 42.64
N SER A 311 32.41 -14.36 43.64
CA SER A 311 31.94 -14.97 44.85
C SER A 311 30.43 -15.16 44.81
N ALA A 312 30.00 -16.38 45.11
CA ALA A 312 28.63 -16.83 45.10
C ALA A 312 27.75 -16.07 46.11
N ALA A 313 26.80 -15.34 45.67
CA ALA A 313 25.58 -15.01 46.41
C ALA A 313 24.45 -14.77 45.39
N GLY A 314 23.40 -15.61 45.43
CA GLY A 314 22.23 -15.50 44.58
C GLY A 314 21.43 -14.22 44.83
N GLY A 315 21.69 -13.22 44.04
CA GLY A 315 20.87 -12.01 43.91
C GLY A 315 20.48 -11.89 42.46
N VAL A 316 19.17 -11.89 42.20
CA VAL A 316 18.62 -11.51 40.90
C VAL A 316 19.11 -10.09 40.63
N ALA A 317 20.05 -9.95 39.70
CA ALA A 317 20.46 -8.64 39.21
C ALA A 317 19.22 -7.98 38.53
N ILE A 318 18.58 -7.08 39.28
CA ILE A 318 17.60 -6.15 38.72
C ILE A 318 18.39 -5.34 37.69
N ALA A 319 18.09 -5.53 36.41
CA ALA A 319 18.67 -4.73 35.35
C ALA A 319 18.38 -3.25 35.69
N GLU A 320 19.45 -2.48 35.94
CA GLU A 320 19.31 -1.03 36.21
C GLU A 320 18.55 -0.41 35.07
N SER A 321 17.42 0.25 35.38
CA SER A 321 16.65 1.00 34.43
C SER A 321 17.55 2.03 33.73
N PRO A 322 17.53 2.17 32.41
CA PRO A 322 18.38 3.13 31.72
C PRO A 322 18.13 4.53 32.28
N PRO A 323 19.17 5.37 32.42
CA PRO A 323 19.04 6.68 33.00
C PRO A 323 17.99 7.50 32.24
N ALA A 324 17.13 8.21 32.94
CA ALA A 324 16.00 8.99 32.36
C ALA A 324 16.44 9.90 31.19
N ILE A 325 17.67 10.41 31.23
CA ILE A 325 18.30 11.18 30.16
C ILE A 325 18.44 10.35 28.86
N ALA A 326 18.86 9.08 28.97
CA ALA A 326 18.99 8.21 27.80
C ALA A 326 17.63 7.87 27.17
N VAL A 327 16.62 7.60 28.01
CA VAL A 327 15.24 7.38 27.56
C VAL A 327 14.69 8.63 26.89
N GLY A 328 14.91 9.81 27.46
CA GLY A 328 14.53 11.10 26.87
C GLY A 328 15.21 11.38 25.52
N ALA A 329 16.52 11.10 25.42
CA ALA A 329 17.27 11.27 24.18
C ALA A 329 16.77 10.32 23.08
N VAL A 330 16.49 9.05 23.38
CA VAL A 330 15.91 8.10 22.45
C VAL A 330 14.51 8.53 22.01
N ALA A 331 13.66 8.97 22.95
CA ALA A 331 12.33 9.47 22.64
C ALA A 331 12.38 10.69 21.71
N MET A 332 13.28 11.64 21.97
CA MET A 332 13.48 12.81 21.09
C MET A 332 13.99 12.39 19.70
N ALA A 333 14.94 11.46 19.62
CA ALA A 333 15.46 10.96 18.35
C ALA A 333 14.36 10.25 17.53
N VAL A 334 13.54 9.43 18.18
CA VAL A 334 12.39 8.76 17.53
C VAL A 334 11.36 9.81 17.06
N THR A 335 11.03 10.80 17.89
CA THR A 335 10.11 11.87 17.51
C THR A 335 10.64 12.68 16.34
N ALA A 336 11.92 13.04 16.32
CA ALA A 336 12.56 13.74 15.22
C ALA A 336 12.56 12.89 13.94
N LEU A 337 12.85 11.58 14.05
CA LEU A 337 12.79 10.64 12.92
C LEU A 337 11.37 10.54 12.36
N VAL A 338 10.36 10.40 13.21
CA VAL A 338 8.95 10.34 12.79
C VAL A 338 8.54 11.66 12.13
N ALA A 339 8.85 12.81 12.74
CA ALA A 339 8.53 14.12 12.17
C ALA A 339 9.21 14.32 10.80
N THR A 340 10.48 13.95 10.68
CA THR A 340 11.22 14.01 9.42
C THR A 340 10.60 13.07 8.39
N SER A 341 10.24 11.85 8.77
CA SER A 341 9.58 10.88 7.88
C SER A 341 8.22 11.38 7.40
N VAL A 342 7.43 12.00 8.28
CA VAL A 342 6.14 12.61 7.89
C VAL A 342 6.35 13.70 6.84
N VAL A 343 7.32 14.59 7.05
CA VAL A 343 7.61 15.67 6.09
C VAL A 343 8.15 15.11 4.78
N GLN A 344 9.15 14.22 4.82
CA GLN A 344 9.85 13.75 3.62
C GLN A 344 9.00 12.74 2.80
N LEU A 345 8.24 11.86 3.47
CA LEU A 345 7.53 10.77 2.81
C LEU A 345 6.03 11.02 2.60
N ASN A 346 5.47 12.09 3.16
CA ASN A 346 4.06 12.42 2.99
C ASN A 346 3.86 13.85 2.49
N TYR A 347 4.43 14.84 3.19
CA TYR A 347 4.16 16.25 2.86
C TYR A 347 4.82 16.67 1.54
N ARG A 348 6.11 16.35 1.33
CA ARG A 348 6.81 16.66 0.07
C ARG A 348 6.24 15.97 -1.17
N PRO A 349 5.96 14.64 -1.15
CA PRO A 349 5.26 14.00 -2.27
C PRO A 349 3.89 14.62 -2.56
N PHE A 350 3.13 14.97 -1.51
CA PHE A 350 1.84 15.64 -1.68
C PHE A 350 2.00 17.04 -2.32
N GLN A 351 3.00 17.81 -1.88
CA GLN A 351 3.30 19.11 -2.51
C GLN A 351 3.70 18.95 -3.98
N ALA A 352 4.62 18.00 -4.29
CA ALA A 352 5.02 17.73 -5.66
C ALA A 352 3.82 17.33 -6.54
N ALA A 353 2.96 16.42 -6.05
CA ALA A 353 1.74 16.03 -6.76
C ALA A 353 0.79 17.23 -7.00
N ARG A 354 0.64 18.13 -6.02
CA ARG A 354 -0.15 19.35 -6.17
C ARG A 354 0.44 20.29 -7.23
N GLU A 355 1.75 20.45 -7.23
CA GLU A 355 2.48 21.28 -8.21
C GLU A 355 2.34 20.73 -9.63
N ILE A 356 2.36 19.39 -9.80
CA ILE A 356 2.10 18.73 -11.08
C ILE A 356 0.67 19.02 -11.58
N VAL A 357 -0.35 18.92 -10.71
CA VAL A 357 -1.73 19.26 -11.08
C VAL A 357 -1.86 20.74 -11.47
N GLN A 358 -1.08 21.62 -10.84
CA GLN A 358 -1.04 23.03 -11.23
C GLN A 358 -0.48 23.20 -12.63
N ILE A 359 0.62 22.51 -13.00
CA ILE A 359 1.21 22.54 -14.34
C ILE A 359 0.17 22.15 -15.39
N ALA A 360 -0.55 21.06 -15.16
CA ALA A 360 -1.55 20.53 -16.10
C ALA A 360 -2.75 21.48 -16.33
N ASN A 361 -2.96 22.47 -15.45
CA ASN A 361 -4.06 23.43 -15.51
C ASN A 361 -3.60 24.89 -15.77
N MET A 362 -2.35 25.11 -16.16
CA MET A 362 -1.83 26.46 -16.47
C MET A 362 -1.94 26.76 -17.96
N ASP A 363 -2.43 27.94 -18.27
CA ASP A 363 -2.55 28.42 -19.65
C ASP A 363 -1.34 29.27 -20.09
N ASP A 364 -0.44 29.63 -19.14
CA ASP A 364 0.73 30.47 -19.37
C ASP A 364 2.02 29.63 -19.37
N TRP A 365 2.74 29.67 -20.51
CA TRP A 365 3.98 28.92 -20.67
C TRP A 365 5.09 29.29 -19.66
N SER A 366 5.24 30.59 -19.36
CA SER A 366 6.28 31.05 -18.43
C SER A 366 6.05 30.48 -17.02
N GLY A 367 4.78 30.43 -16.62
CA GLY A 367 4.35 29.80 -15.36
C GLY A 367 4.55 28.30 -15.36
N VAL A 368 4.22 27.60 -16.47
CA VAL A 368 4.44 26.16 -16.62
C VAL A 368 5.91 25.79 -16.43
N ALA A 369 6.82 26.49 -17.13
CA ALA A 369 8.25 26.20 -17.05
C ALA A 369 8.81 26.41 -15.63
N ALA A 370 8.45 27.51 -14.97
CA ALA A 370 8.90 27.80 -13.61
C ALA A 370 8.33 26.81 -12.57
N GLN A 371 7.07 26.44 -12.70
CA GLN A 371 6.42 25.49 -11.81
C GLN A 371 6.93 24.06 -11.98
N PHE A 372 7.33 23.69 -13.19
CA PHE A 372 7.91 22.39 -13.49
C PHE A 372 9.26 22.19 -12.77
N ASP A 373 10.20 23.12 -12.91
CA ASP A 373 11.50 23.03 -12.22
C ASP A 373 11.31 22.91 -10.70
N LYS A 374 10.37 23.68 -10.14
CA LYS A 374 10.01 23.61 -8.72
C LYS A 374 9.46 22.23 -8.33
N SER A 375 8.60 21.62 -9.16
CA SER A 375 7.99 20.31 -8.84
C SER A 375 9.02 19.19 -8.76
N ILE A 376 10.04 19.22 -9.61
CA ILE A 376 11.16 18.27 -9.57
C ILE A 376 11.98 18.43 -8.29
N ASP A 377 12.32 19.65 -7.91
CA ASP A 377 13.12 19.93 -6.72
C ASP A 377 12.36 19.66 -5.42
N THR A 378 11.03 19.77 -5.43
CA THR A 378 10.20 19.50 -4.26
C THR A 378 10.32 18.04 -3.81
N PHE A 379 10.32 17.08 -4.75
CA PHE A 379 10.50 15.66 -4.40
C PHE A 379 11.08 14.85 -5.56
N ARG A 380 12.40 14.81 -5.66
CA ARG A 380 13.16 14.12 -6.73
C ARG A 380 12.79 12.66 -6.99
N PRO A 381 12.42 11.82 -6.01
CA PRO A 381 12.00 10.44 -6.29
C PRO A 381 10.80 10.31 -7.23
N LEU A 382 9.97 11.35 -7.37
CA LEU A 382 8.85 11.39 -8.33
C LEU A 382 9.18 12.14 -9.62
N ALA A 383 10.43 12.51 -9.88
CA ALA A 383 10.81 13.41 -10.99
C ALA A 383 10.36 12.92 -12.38
N ASN A 384 10.30 11.62 -12.63
CA ASN A 384 9.89 11.06 -13.92
C ASN A 384 8.39 11.28 -14.22
N TYR A 385 7.54 11.36 -13.20
CA TYR A 385 6.14 11.65 -13.40
C TYR A 385 5.88 13.11 -13.83
N PRO A 386 6.41 14.16 -13.18
CA PRO A 386 6.37 15.53 -13.69
C PRO A 386 6.96 15.66 -15.11
N ARG A 387 8.04 14.98 -15.41
CA ARG A 387 8.67 14.99 -16.75
C ARG A 387 7.72 14.53 -17.83
N PHE A 388 7.05 13.39 -17.62
CA PHE A 388 6.04 12.88 -18.53
C PHE A 388 4.85 13.84 -18.66
N ILE A 389 4.30 14.37 -17.55
CA ILE A 389 3.19 15.33 -17.55
C ILE A 389 3.58 16.62 -18.28
N PHE A 390 4.78 17.13 -18.07
CA PHE A 390 5.27 18.33 -18.77
C PHE A 390 5.25 18.14 -20.29
N ILE A 391 5.86 17.06 -20.79
CA ILE A 391 5.94 16.80 -22.24
C ILE A 391 4.53 16.64 -22.84
N THR A 392 3.64 15.92 -22.16
CA THR A 392 2.25 15.74 -22.62
C THR A 392 1.44 17.04 -22.57
N THR A 393 1.67 17.89 -21.56
CA THR A 393 1.00 19.20 -21.45
C THR A 393 1.45 20.14 -22.58
N VAL A 394 2.74 20.16 -22.89
CA VAL A 394 3.26 20.92 -24.04
C VAL A 394 2.64 20.45 -25.34
N ALA A 395 2.60 19.13 -25.59
CA ALA A 395 1.99 18.57 -26.78
C ALA A 395 0.49 18.90 -26.88
N GLY A 396 -0.24 18.82 -25.78
CA GLY A 396 -1.69 19.11 -25.73
C GLY A 396 -2.04 20.59 -25.91
N ASN A 397 -1.15 21.50 -25.54
CA ASN A 397 -1.38 22.95 -25.62
C ASN A 397 -0.58 23.61 -26.77
N TRP A 398 -0.02 22.83 -27.68
CA TRP A 398 0.87 23.31 -28.75
C TRP A 398 0.30 24.49 -29.56
N GLY A 399 -0.97 24.42 -29.93
CA GLY A 399 -1.65 25.45 -30.70
C GLY A 399 -1.85 26.78 -29.96
N ALA A 400 -1.75 26.79 -28.64
CA ALA A 400 -1.87 28.02 -27.84
C ALA A 400 -0.52 28.71 -27.62
N LEU A 401 0.61 28.06 -27.94
CA LEU A 401 1.98 28.60 -27.77
C LEU A 401 2.34 29.50 -28.96
N THR A 402 3.01 30.61 -28.67
CA THR A 402 3.68 31.44 -29.70
C THR A 402 4.89 30.71 -30.28
N GLU A 403 5.40 31.16 -31.42
CA GLU A 403 6.54 30.54 -32.12
C GLU A 403 7.78 30.46 -31.22
N ASP A 404 8.11 31.57 -30.52
CA ASP A 404 9.24 31.59 -29.58
C ASP A 404 9.05 30.62 -28.39
N GLU A 405 7.82 30.52 -27.88
CA GLU A 405 7.46 29.59 -26.81
C GLU A 405 7.53 28.13 -27.26
N ARG A 406 7.12 27.81 -28.50
CA ARG A 406 7.26 26.46 -29.08
C ARG A 406 8.73 26.03 -29.15
N VAL A 407 9.62 26.91 -29.60
CA VAL A 407 11.06 26.63 -29.62
C VAL A 407 11.62 26.41 -28.22
N ALA A 408 11.24 27.23 -27.26
CA ALA A 408 11.65 27.08 -25.86
C ALA A 408 11.09 25.78 -25.23
N ALA A 409 9.84 25.45 -25.52
CA ALA A 409 9.15 24.27 -25.02
C ALA A 409 9.79 22.96 -25.52
N ILE A 410 10.15 22.88 -26.80
CA ILE A 410 10.85 21.72 -27.36
C ILE A 410 12.21 21.55 -26.69
N LYS A 411 13.02 22.61 -26.59
CA LYS A 411 14.34 22.53 -25.93
C LYS A 411 14.23 22.04 -24.49
N MET A 412 13.21 22.51 -23.78
CA MET A 412 12.95 22.09 -22.41
C MET A 412 12.48 20.63 -22.36
N ALA A 413 11.59 20.21 -23.26
CA ALA A 413 11.12 18.84 -23.34
C ALA A 413 12.25 17.85 -23.66
N GLU A 414 13.17 18.21 -24.56
CA GLU A 414 14.36 17.42 -24.89
C GLU A 414 15.26 17.23 -23.68
N ARG A 415 15.62 18.32 -22.98
CA ARG A 415 16.42 18.24 -21.74
C ARG A 415 15.75 17.37 -20.69
N VAL A 416 14.46 17.55 -20.50
CA VAL A 416 13.66 16.80 -19.53
C VAL A 416 13.60 15.32 -19.88
N ALA A 417 13.50 14.99 -21.17
CA ALA A 417 13.52 13.61 -21.64
C ALA A 417 14.90 12.97 -21.49
N GLU A 418 16.00 13.68 -21.81
CA GLU A 418 17.36 13.20 -21.58
C GLU A 418 17.60 12.85 -20.12
N ASP A 419 17.23 13.73 -19.18
CA ASP A 419 17.30 13.47 -17.75
C ASP A 419 16.47 12.24 -17.31
N ALA A 420 15.34 11.98 -17.98
CA ALA A 420 14.51 10.80 -17.71
C ALA A 420 15.17 9.52 -18.24
N PHE A 421 15.75 9.56 -19.44
CA PHE A 421 16.41 8.43 -20.09
C PHE A 421 17.71 8.04 -19.38
N ASP A 422 18.45 9.02 -18.86
CA ASP A 422 19.64 8.77 -18.03
C ASP A 422 19.26 8.04 -16.72
N ALA A 423 18.14 8.40 -16.13
CA ALA A 423 17.65 7.74 -14.92
C ALA A 423 17.03 6.37 -15.21
N GLU A 424 16.21 6.24 -16.25
CA GLU A 424 15.45 5.06 -16.63
C GLU A 424 15.37 4.90 -18.15
N PRO A 425 16.35 4.24 -18.78
CA PRO A 425 16.40 4.10 -20.25
C PRO A 425 15.24 3.31 -20.87
N GLU A 426 14.54 2.50 -20.07
CA GLU A 426 13.37 1.70 -20.49
C GLU A 426 12.02 2.39 -20.22
N LEU A 427 12.02 3.70 -19.90
CA LEU A 427 10.79 4.45 -19.58
C LEU A 427 10.00 4.82 -20.85
N TRP A 428 9.32 3.85 -21.40
CA TRP A 428 8.59 3.94 -22.68
C TRP A 428 7.58 5.09 -22.75
N ARG A 429 6.99 5.50 -21.63
CA ARG A 429 6.04 6.62 -21.59
C ARG A 429 6.64 7.95 -22.04
N VAL A 430 7.88 8.20 -21.67
CA VAL A 430 8.58 9.44 -22.05
C VAL A 430 8.89 9.43 -23.55
N TYR A 431 9.31 8.28 -24.10
CA TYR A 431 9.48 8.13 -25.55
C TYR A 431 8.16 8.36 -26.31
N ALA A 432 7.05 7.77 -25.83
CA ALA A 432 5.75 7.97 -26.44
C ALA A 432 5.29 9.44 -26.37
N ALA A 433 5.49 10.10 -25.22
CA ALA A 433 5.12 11.51 -25.04
C ALA A 433 5.98 12.44 -25.92
N LEU A 434 7.28 12.20 -26.00
CA LEU A 434 8.18 12.97 -26.84
C LEU A 434 7.88 12.75 -28.33
N GLY A 435 7.58 11.49 -28.70
CA GLY A 435 7.10 11.16 -30.05
C GLY A 435 5.84 11.93 -30.42
N ALA A 436 4.84 11.95 -29.53
CA ALA A 436 3.59 12.70 -29.72
C ALA A 436 3.83 14.22 -29.82
N LEU A 437 4.75 14.77 -29.03
CA LEU A 437 5.14 16.18 -29.14
C LEU A 437 5.74 16.49 -30.51
N TYR A 438 6.69 15.68 -30.96
CA TYR A 438 7.30 15.88 -32.28
C TYR A 438 6.34 15.66 -33.44
N GLN A 439 5.36 14.78 -33.34
CA GLN A 439 4.27 14.64 -34.33
C GLN A 439 3.48 15.94 -34.44
N THR A 440 3.17 16.56 -33.30
CA THR A 440 2.46 17.85 -33.30
C THR A 440 3.33 18.96 -33.86
N ALA A 441 4.63 19.03 -33.47
CA ALA A 441 5.57 20.02 -33.96
C ALA A 441 5.87 19.86 -35.47
N SER A 442 5.74 18.65 -36.04
CA SER A 442 5.99 18.39 -37.45
C SER A 442 4.95 19.02 -38.38
N GLU A 443 3.79 19.42 -37.86
CA GLU A 443 2.77 20.19 -38.58
C GLU A 443 3.29 21.59 -38.92
N ASP A 444 4.18 22.18 -38.08
CA ASP A 444 4.81 23.48 -38.30
C ASP A 444 6.17 23.36 -39.02
N ASP A 445 6.99 22.38 -38.62
CA ASP A 445 8.31 22.12 -39.20
C ASP A 445 8.53 20.61 -39.45
N PRO A 446 8.51 20.19 -40.73
CA PRO A 446 8.72 18.78 -41.10
C PRO A 446 10.01 18.15 -40.62
N ALA A 447 11.02 18.94 -40.18
CA ALA A 447 12.25 18.42 -39.59
C ALA A 447 12.02 17.60 -38.30
N TYR A 448 10.91 17.82 -37.60
CA TYR A 448 10.54 17.05 -36.42
C TYR A 448 9.97 15.64 -36.72
N LEU A 449 9.56 15.39 -37.97
CA LEU A 449 8.94 14.10 -38.34
C LEU A 449 9.89 12.90 -38.10
N GLU A 450 11.17 13.04 -38.45
CA GLU A 450 12.16 11.97 -38.22
C GLU A 450 12.42 11.76 -36.71
N ARG A 451 12.42 12.84 -35.92
CA ARG A 451 12.54 12.74 -34.45
C ARG A 451 11.32 12.04 -33.84
N ALA A 452 10.12 12.36 -34.35
CA ALA A 452 8.89 11.65 -33.95
C ALA A 452 9.02 10.16 -34.20
N ARG A 453 9.40 9.79 -35.43
CA ARG A 453 9.56 8.39 -35.85
C ARG A 453 10.53 7.61 -34.95
N LEU A 454 11.69 8.18 -34.65
CA LEU A 454 12.69 7.53 -33.77
C LEU A 454 12.15 7.27 -32.36
N ASN A 455 11.46 8.26 -31.78
CA ASN A 455 10.91 8.12 -30.44
C ASN A 455 9.71 7.17 -30.39
N VAL A 456 8.82 7.23 -31.38
CA VAL A 456 7.69 6.28 -31.51
C VAL A 456 8.20 4.85 -31.70
N ALA A 457 9.20 4.63 -32.59
CA ALA A 457 9.79 3.33 -32.78
C ALA A 457 10.40 2.77 -31.49
N LYS A 458 11.05 3.63 -30.68
CA LYS A 458 11.58 3.20 -29.38
C LYS A 458 10.48 2.89 -28.37
N ALA A 459 9.39 3.65 -28.34
CA ALA A 459 8.24 3.34 -27.50
C ALA A 459 7.58 2.00 -27.88
N VAL A 460 7.46 1.72 -29.20
CA VAL A 460 6.95 0.44 -29.72
C VAL A 460 7.87 -0.72 -29.34
N GLU A 461 9.20 -0.56 -29.45
CA GLU A 461 10.17 -1.58 -29.00
C GLU A 461 9.99 -1.93 -27.52
N LEU A 462 9.76 -0.92 -26.68
CA LEU A 462 9.69 -1.08 -25.23
C LEU A 462 8.32 -1.54 -24.71
N ALA A 463 7.23 -1.14 -25.38
CA ALA A 463 5.86 -1.41 -24.92
C ALA A 463 4.87 -1.55 -26.10
N PRO A 464 5.01 -2.58 -26.94
CA PRO A 464 4.43 -2.65 -28.28
C PRO A 464 2.90 -2.67 -28.31
N GLU A 465 2.24 -3.15 -27.26
CA GLU A 465 0.79 -3.37 -27.25
C GLU A 465 0.04 -2.49 -26.25
N THR A 466 0.69 -1.50 -25.65
CA THR A 466 0.02 -0.56 -24.74
C THR A 466 -0.82 0.44 -25.54
N ALA A 467 -2.01 0.78 -25.04
CA ALA A 467 -2.93 1.66 -25.74
C ALA A 467 -2.31 3.02 -26.10
N LEU A 468 -1.49 3.60 -25.21
CA LEU A 468 -0.81 4.86 -25.48
C LEU A 468 0.16 4.74 -26.66
N VAL A 469 0.96 3.68 -26.70
CA VAL A 469 1.94 3.48 -27.77
C VAL A 469 1.25 3.19 -29.10
N LEU A 470 0.21 2.34 -29.10
CA LEU A 470 -0.59 2.07 -30.31
C LEU A 470 -1.23 3.35 -30.86
N ALA A 471 -1.74 4.20 -30.01
CA ALA A 471 -2.34 5.48 -30.44
C ALA A 471 -1.31 6.43 -31.06
N VAL A 472 -0.11 6.51 -30.47
CA VAL A 472 0.98 7.35 -30.99
C VAL A 472 1.54 6.76 -32.29
N GLU A 473 1.66 5.44 -32.42
CA GLU A 473 2.08 4.74 -33.63
C GLU A 473 1.08 4.97 -34.79
N GLU A 474 -0.21 4.86 -34.52
CA GLU A 474 -1.25 5.12 -35.53
C GLU A 474 -1.22 6.56 -36.00
N ARG A 475 -1.08 7.52 -35.09
CA ARG A 475 -0.91 8.93 -35.43
C ARG A 475 0.36 9.14 -36.28
N GLN A 476 1.46 8.45 -35.99
CA GLN A 476 2.70 8.54 -36.77
C GLN A 476 2.46 8.16 -38.24
N ARG A 477 1.76 7.05 -38.50
CA ARG A 477 1.42 6.64 -39.87
C ARG A 477 0.58 7.70 -40.58
N THR A 478 -0.43 8.24 -39.90
CA THR A 478 -1.29 9.29 -40.50
C THR A 478 -0.51 10.56 -40.85
N VAL A 479 0.43 10.99 -40.02
CA VAL A 479 1.27 12.16 -40.25
C VAL A 479 2.26 11.91 -41.39
N GLU A 480 2.82 10.71 -41.50
CA GLU A 480 3.75 10.31 -42.59
C GLU A 480 3.00 10.26 -43.93
N GLU A 481 1.80 9.66 -43.99
CA GLU A 481 0.97 9.61 -45.18
C GLU A 481 0.58 11.03 -45.66
N ALA A 482 0.23 11.93 -44.74
CA ALA A 482 -0.06 13.32 -45.06
C ALA A 482 1.17 14.06 -45.62
N ALA A 483 2.35 13.85 -45.07
CA ALA A 483 3.59 14.44 -45.51
C ALA A 483 4.01 13.92 -46.92
N GLU A 484 3.82 12.63 -47.22
CA GLU A 484 4.06 12.04 -48.54
C GLU A 484 3.10 12.60 -49.57
N SER A 485 1.80 12.68 -49.26
CA SER A 485 0.79 13.23 -50.16
C SER A 485 1.06 14.70 -50.51
N ALA A 486 1.55 15.48 -49.55
CA ALA A 486 1.92 16.89 -49.79
C ALA A 486 3.17 17.03 -50.70
N ARG A 487 4.12 16.09 -50.63
CA ARG A 487 5.30 16.06 -51.51
C ARG A 487 4.90 15.68 -52.92
N ASP A 488 4.03 14.70 -53.10
CA ASP A 488 3.58 14.23 -54.45
C ASP A 488 2.70 15.25 -55.15
N GLY A 489 1.81 15.94 -54.38
CA GLY A 489 0.97 17.01 -54.88
C GLY A 489 1.74 18.28 -55.32
N GLY A 490 2.85 18.61 -54.64
CA GLY A 490 3.73 19.75 -54.97
C GLY A 490 4.69 19.52 -56.11
N SER A 491 4.82 18.26 -56.59
CA SER A 491 5.67 17.91 -57.75
C SER A 491 4.88 17.93 -59.08
N ALA A 492 3.55 18.22 -59.01
CA ALA A 492 2.63 18.24 -60.18
C ALA A 492 2.28 19.65 -60.65
N GLU A 493 2.73 20.70 -60.00
CA GLU A 493 2.65 22.11 -60.45
C GLU A 493 4.06 22.57 -60.93
#